data_33eeff0a3eca77d20c1b82b56a581a95
#
_entry.id   33eeff0a3eca77d20c1b82b56a581a95
#
_cell.length_a   1.000
_cell.length_b   1.000
_cell.length_c   1.000
_cell.angle_alpha   90.00
_cell.angle_beta   90.00
_cell.angle_gamma   90.00
#
_symmetry.space_group_name_H-M   'P 1'
#
loop_
_entity.id
_entity.type
_entity.pdbx_description
1 polymer ?
#
loop_
_entity_poly.entity_id
_entity_poly.type
_entity_poly.pdbx_seq_one_letter_code
_entity_poly.pdbx_strand_id
1 'polypeptide(L)'
;MTPLVVVLVLVAGAVGSLLRYLVTRLGARASWPWPVLAVNVAGSLIAGVGIHTDLALIAVTGLAGGLTTFSTFTVETIQLVAEGRRRAAAASVALSLTLGLAAATVGWFVGLLLF
;
A
#
# COMPACT_ATOMS: atom_id res chain seq x y z
N MET A 1 -11.01 1.91 -22.27
CA MET A 1 -10.58 0.73 -21.52
C MET A 1 -11.19 -0.52 -22.15
N THR A 2 -10.38 -1.49 -22.56
CA THR A 2 -10.89 -2.71 -23.17
C THR A 2 -11.41 -3.68 -22.10
N PRO A 3 -12.31 -4.64 -22.47
CA PRO A 3 -12.75 -5.66 -21.51
C PRO A 3 -11.59 -6.46 -20.91
N LEU A 4 -10.54 -6.74 -21.69
CA LEU A 4 -9.36 -7.43 -21.22
C LEU A 4 -8.64 -6.63 -20.10
N VAL A 5 -8.48 -5.32 -20.29
CA VAL A 5 -7.84 -4.46 -19.28
C VAL A 5 -8.69 -4.44 -17.99
N VAL A 6 -10.00 -4.39 -18.10
CA VAL A 6 -10.89 -4.48 -16.93
C VAL A 6 -10.67 -5.78 -16.16
N VAL A 7 -10.64 -6.91 -16.85
CA VAL A 7 -10.40 -8.21 -16.24
C VAL A 7 -9.03 -8.25 -15.56
N LEU A 8 -7.99 -7.73 -16.22
CA LEU A 8 -6.64 -7.70 -15.67
C LEU A 8 -6.55 -6.79 -14.43
N VAL A 9 -7.23 -5.66 -14.42
CA VAL A 9 -7.31 -4.79 -13.24
C VAL A 9 -7.99 -5.53 -12.07
N LEU A 10 -9.08 -6.24 -12.34
CA LEU A 10 -9.79 -7.00 -11.31
C LEU A 10 -8.93 -8.14 -10.75
N VAL A 11 -8.24 -8.87 -11.62
CA VAL A 11 -7.32 -9.95 -11.19
C VAL A 11 -6.15 -9.38 -10.39
N ALA A 12 -5.54 -8.31 -10.85
CA ALA A 12 -4.44 -7.64 -10.13
C ALA A 12 -4.91 -7.13 -8.76
N GLY A 13 -6.11 -6.57 -8.69
CA GLY A 13 -6.71 -6.13 -7.42
C GLY A 13 -6.95 -7.28 -6.46
N ALA A 14 -7.42 -8.41 -6.97
CA ALA A 14 -7.59 -9.62 -6.17
C ALA A 14 -6.25 -10.14 -5.63
N VAL A 15 -5.21 -10.16 -6.46
CA VAL A 15 -3.85 -10.53 -6.03
C VAL A 15 -3.33 -9.57 -4.97
N GLY A 16 -3.47 -8.26 -5.17
CA GLY A 16 -3.06 -7.26 -4.19
C GLY A 16 -3.78 -7.42 -2.86
N SER A 17 -5.09 -7.65 -2.89
CA SER A 17 -5.90 -7.87 -1.69
C SER A 17 -5.50 -9.15 -0.95
N LEU A 18 -5.19 -10.22 -1.69
CA LEU A 18 -4.70 -11.47 -1.11
C LEU A 18 -3.34 -11.26 -0.43
N LEU A 19 -2.41 -10.57 -1.08
CA LEU A 19 -1.11 -10.25 -0.50
C LEU A 19 -1.25 -9.42 0.78
N ARG A 20 -2.13 -8.41 0.77
CA ARG A 20 -2.44 -7.62 1.96
C ARG A 20 -2.96 -8.51 3.09
N TYR A 21 -3.90 -9.38 2.79
CA TYR A 21 -4.44 -10.31 3.78
C TYR A 21 -3.34 -11.18 4.39
N LEU A 22 -2.47 -11.75 3.56
CA LEU A 22 -1.38 -12.59 4.05
C LEU A 22 -0.39 -11.84 4.93
N VAL A 23 0.01 -10.64 4.54
CA VAL A 23 0.93 -9.81 5.32
C VAL A 23 0.30 -9.40 6.65
N THR A 24 -0.95 -8.94 6.64
CA THR A 24 -1.64 -8.55 7.87
C THR A 24 -1.87 -9.74 8.80
N ARG A 25 -2.09 -10.92 8.25
CA ARG A 25 -2.22 -12.14 9.06
C ARG A 25 -0.90 -12.54 9.71
N LEU A 26 0.23 -12.42 9.00
CA LEU A 26 1.55 -12.68 9.58
C LEU A 26 1.85 -11.78 10.77
N GLY A 27 1.38 -10.56 10.76
CA GLY A 27 1.57 -9.59 11.83
C GLY A 27 0.37 -9.41 12.76
N ALA A 28 -0.57 -10.36 12.79
CA ALA A 28 -1.81 -10.24 13.57
C ALA A 28 -1.60 -10.04 15.07
N ARG A 29 -0.47 -10.51 15.62
CA ARG A 29 -0.10 -10.36 17.03
C ARG A 29 0.87 -9.21 17.30
N ALA A 30 1.19 -8.42 16.28
CA ALA A 30 2.10 -7.30 16.44
C ALA A 30 1.50 -6.23 17.36
N SER A 31 2.34 -5.65 18.21
CA SER A 31 1.93 -4.58 19.13
C SER A 31 1.83 -3.23 18.44
N TRP A 32 2.38 -3.10 17.24
CA TRP A 32 2.37 -1.88 16.42
C TRP A 32 1.99 -2.25 14.97
N PRO A 33 1.25 -1.40 14.22
CA PRO A 33 0.69 -1.77 12.92
C PRO A 33 1.72 -1.75 11.79
N TRP A 34 2.84 -2.50 11.93
CA TRP A 34 3.85 -2.62 10.89
C TRP A 34 3.32 -3.31 9.61
N PRO A 35 2.36 -4.29 9.68
CA PRO A 35 1.89 -4.93 8.46
C PRO A 35 1.19 -3.97 7.51
N VAL A 36 0.35 -3.07 8.04
CA VAL A 36 -0.33 -2.04 7.25
C VAL A 36 0.67 -1.05 6.68
N LEU A 37 1.66 -0.63 7.48
CA LEU A 37 2.75 0.21 6.99
C LEU A 37 3.47 -0.47 5.83
N ALA A 38 3.82 -1.75 5.97
CA ALA A 38 4.55 -2.51 4.94
C ALA A 38 3.78 -2.57 3.62
N VAL A 39 2.49 -2.92 3.65
CA VAL A 39 1.69 -3.02 2.41
C VAL A 39 1.46 -1.65 1.78
N ASN A 40 1.27 -0.61 2.58
CA ASN A 40 1.05 0.74 2.05
C ASN A 40 2.34 1.31 1.43
N VAL A 41 3.49 1.08 2.05
CA VAL A 41 4.80 1.47 1.49
C VAL A 41 5.10 0.68 0.21
N ALA A 42 4.90 -0.63 0.22
CA ALA A 42 5.08 -1.47 -0.96
C ALA A 42 4.17 -1.04 -2.11
N GLY A 43 2.90 -0.77 -1.81
CA GLY A 43 1.94 -0.29 -2.81
C GLY A 43 2.32 1.08 -3.37
N SER A 44 2.83 1.98 -2.54
CA SER A 44 3.32 3.29 -2.97
C SER A 44 4.51 3.16 -3.93
N LEU A 45 5.44 2.25 -3.64
CA LEU A 45 6.56 1.95 -4.54
C LEU A 45 6.07 1.40 -5.88
N ILE A 46 5.18 0.42 -5.85
CA ILE A 46 4.59 -0.19 -7.05
C ILE A 46 3.86 0.87 -7.89
N ALA A 47 3.09 1.74 -7.25
CA ALA A 47 2.39 2.81 -7.94
C ALA A 47 3.35 3.79 -8.60
N GLY A 48 4.42 4.18 -7.91
CA GLY A 48 5.44 5.07 -8.45
C GLY A 48 6.11 4.50 -9.70
N VAL A 49 6.51 3.24 -9.66
CA VAL A 49 7.08 2.55 -10.83
C VAL A 49 6.03 2.35 -11.91
N GLY A 50 4.87 1.85 -11.54
CA GLY A 50 3.83 1.42 -12.47
C GLY A 50 3.26 2.52 -13.33
N ILE A 51 3.26 3.77 -12.84
CA ILE A 51 2.72 4.91 -13.58
C ILE A 51 3.45 5.17 -14.92
N HIS A 52 4.70 4.74 -15.02
CA HIS A 52 5.50 4.91 -16.24
C HIS A 52 5.36 3.74 -17.23
N THR A 53 4.64 2.69 -16.86
CA THR A 53 4.49 1.50 -17.70
C THR A 53 3.23 1.58 -18.56
N ASP A 54 3.19 0.81 -19.64
CA ASP A 54 1.98 0.64 -20.46
C ASP A 54 0.87 -0.09 -19.68
N LEU A 55 1.22 -0.70 -18.55
CA LEU A 55 0.31 -1.43 -17.66
C LEU A 55 -0.11 -0.59 -16.43
N ALA A 56 -0.03 0.73 -16.53
CA ALA A 56 -0.27 1.63 -15.39
C ALA A 56 -1.61 1.37 -14.69
N LEU A 57 -2.70 1.17 -15.43
CA LEU A 57 -4.00 0.87 -14.85
C LEU A 57 -3.99 -0.43 -14.04
N ILE A 58 -3.34 -1.46 -14.57
CA ILE A 58 -3.25 -2.77 -13.92
C ILE A 58 -2.35 -2.70 -12.69
N ALA A 59 -1.19 -2.06 -12.82
CA ALA A 59 -0.22 -1.95 -11.74
C ALA A 59 -0.69 -1.01 -10.63
N VAL A 60 -1.18 0.17 -10.97
CA VAL A 60 -1.54 1.21 -9.99
C VAL A 60 -2.94 0.97 -9.43
N THR A 61 -3.97 0.96 -10.28
CA THR A 61 -5.35 0.80 -9.83
C THR A 61 -5.62 -0.63 -9.36
N GLY A 62 -5.11 -1.62 -10.08
CA GLY A 62 -5.29 -3.03 -9.73
C GLY A 62 -4.41 -3.45 -8.57
N LEU A 63 -3.13 -3.71 -8.83
CA LEU A 63 -2.24 -4.33 -7.85
C LEU A 63 -1.98 -3.41 -6.64
N ALA A 64 -1.49 -2.21 -6.85
CA ALA A 64 -1.22 -1.29 -5.76
C ALA A 64 -2.50 -0.90 -5.02
N GLY A 65 -3.60 -0.68 -5.75
CA GLY A 65 -4.90 -0.36 -5.17
C GLY A 65 -5.46 -1.48 -4.29
N GLY A 66 -5.31 -2.73 -4.69
CA GLY A 66 -5.73 -3.88 -3.88
C GLY A 66 -4.80 -4.13 -2.68
N LEU A 67 -3.52 -3.87 -2.83
CA LEU A 67 -2.51 -4.10 -1.78
C LEU A 67 -2.61 -3.07 -0.65
N THR A 68 -2.88 -1.81 -0.96
CA THR A 68 -2.91 -0.72 0.01
C THR A 68 -4.26 -0.61 0.72
N THR A 69 -4.27 0.01 1.91
CA THR A 69 -5.50 0.25 2.66
C THR A 69 -5.38 1.52 3.48
N PHE A 70 -6.35 2.42 3.30
CA PHE A 70 -6.52 3.58 4.15
C PHE A 70 -7.41 3.27 5.36
N SER A 71 -8.45 2.48 5.17
CA SER A 71 -9.41 2.18 6.23
C SER A 71 -8.79 1.43 7.41
N THR A 72 -8.00 0.40 7.16
CA THR A 72 -7.31 -0.36 8.21
C THR A 72 -6.29 0.52 8.94
N PHE A 73 -5.53 1.32 8.20
CA PHE A 73 -4.60 2.30 8.77
C PHE A 73 -5.31 3.25 9.73
N THR A 74 -6.45 3.80 9.32
CA THR A 74 -7.23 4.75 10.12
C THR A 74 -7.78 4.09 11.39
N VAL A 75 -8.38 2.90 11.26
CA VAL A 75 -8.94 2.17 12.41
C VAL A 75 -7.83 1.83 13.41
N GLU A 76 -6.71 1.30 12.96
CA GLU A 76 -5.61 0.93 13.85
C GLU A 76 -5.00 2.15 14.54
N THR A 77 -4.90 3.29 13.84
CA THR A 77 -4.42 4.55 14.43
C THR A 77 -5.36 5.03 15.54
N ILE A 78 -6.67 5.00 15.30
CA ILE A 78 -7.68 5.37 16.31
C ILE A 78 -7.62 4.42 17.51
N GLN A 79 -7.44 3.12 17.27
CA GLN A 79 -7.29 2.15 18.35
C GLN A 79 -6.08 2.41 19.21
N LEU A 80 -4.94 2.79 18.63
CA LEU A 80 -3.74 3.16 19.36
C LEU A 80 -4.00 4.37 20.26
N VAL A 81 -4.69 5.38 19.75
CA VAL A 81 -5.06 6.57 20.55
C VAL A 81 -5.99 6.17 21.69
N ALA A 82 -7.00 5.33 21.41
CA ALA A 82 -7.97 4.88 22.41
C ALA A 82 -7.30 4.07 23.54
N GLU A 83 -6.22 3.34 23.22
CA GLU A 83 -5.44 2.58 24.19
C GLU A 83 -4.45 3.46 24.98
N GLY A 84 -4.44 4.78 24.76
CA GLY A 84 -3.50 5.70 25.38
C GLY A 84 -2.10 5.68 24.76
N ARG A 85 -1.91 5.00 23.63
CA ARG A 85 -0.61 4.86 22.94
C ARG A 85 -0.43 5.94 21.88
N ARG A 86 -0.42 7.20 22.31
CA ARG A 86 -0.38 8.37 21.41
C ARG A 86 0.91 8.45 20.60
N ARG A 87 2.07 8.10 21.21
CA ARG A 87 3.35 8.09 20.50
C ARG A 87 3.37 7.03 19.41
N ALA A 88 2.82 5.85 19.68
CA ALA A 88 2.70 4.78 18.69
C ALA A 88 1.79 5.20 17.53
N ALA A 89 0.67 5.87 17.82
CA ALA A 89 -0.22 6.39 16.81
C ALA A 89 0.46 7.47 15.95
N ALA A 90 1.15 8.42 16.59
CA ALA A 90 1.90 9.48 15.89
C ALA A 90 3.00 8.89 15.01
N ALA A 91 3.73 7.87 15.50
CA ALA A 91 4.74 7.17 14.72
C ALA A 91 4.14 6.47 13.50
N SER A 92 2.98 5.83 13.65
CA SER A 92 2.28 5.20 12.53
C SER A 92 1.92 6.20 11.43
N VAL A 93 1.36 7.34 11.79
CA VAL A 93 1.01 8.41 10.84
C VAL A 93 2.27 8.98 10.18
N ALA A 94 3.27 9.34 10.97
CA ALA A 94 4.51 9.96 10.47
C ALA A 94 5.27 9.02 9.54
N LEU A 95 5.44 7.75 9.93
CA LEU A 95 6.14 6.76 9.11
C LEU A 95 5.34 6.41 7.85
N SER A 96 4.03 6.31 7.93
CA SER A 96 3.19 6.04 6.76
C SER A 96 3.31 7.15 5.72
N LEU A 97 3.27 8.41 6.15
CA LEU A 97 3.43 9.56 5.25
C LEU A 97 4.85 9.65 4.69
N THR A 98 5.86 9.60 5.54
CA THR A 98 7.26 9.78 5.11
C THR A 98 7.75 8.64 4.26
N LEU A 99 7.56 7.39 4.71
CA LEU A 99 8.01 6.22 3.97
C LEU A 99 7.15 5.97 2.73
N GLY A 100 5.86 6.25 2.79
CA GLY A 100 4.97 6.16 1.64
C GLY A 100 5.36 7.14 0.54
N LEU A 101 5.57 8.40 0.89
CA LEU A 101 6.03 9.43 -0.06
C LEU A 101 7.43 9.12 -0.60
N ALA A 102 8.34 8.68 0.26
CA ALA A 102 9.68 8.28 -0.14
C ALA A 102 9.63 7.10 -1.12
N ALA A 103 8.83 6.09 -0.83
CA ALA A 103 8.66 4.92 -1.70
C ALA A 103 8.05 5.30 -3.05
N ALA A 104 7.02 6.15 -3.06
CA ALA A 104 6.42 6.64 -4.30
C ALA A 104 7.43 7.46 -5.12
N THR A 105 8.22 8.29 -4.48
CA THR A 105 9.25 9.09 -5.15
C THR A 105 10.36 8.23 -5.72
N VAL A 106 10.88 7.28 -4.95
CA VAL A 106 11.87 6.31 -5.42
C VAL A 106 11.31 5.50 -6.58
N GLY A 107 10.08 5.02 -6.45
CA GLY A 107 9.40 4.29 -7.52
C GLY A 107 9.23 5.12 -8.78
N TRP A 108 8.87 6.40 -8.64
CA TRP A 108 8.77 7.33 -9.76
C TRP A 108 10.08 7.42 -10.54
N PHE A 109 11.19 7.66 -9.85
CA PHE A 109 12.50 7.79 -10.51
C PHE A 109 12.99 6.47 -11.08
N VAL A 110 12.78 5.36 -10.38
CA VAL A 110 13.12 4.02 -10.92
C VAL A 110 12.31 3.75 -12.18
N GLY A 111 11.01 3.98 -12.16
CA GLY A 111 10.15 3.80 -13.33
C GLY A 111 10.56 4.71 -14.50
N LEU A 112 10.91 5.96 -14.21
CA LEU A 112 11.36 6.92 -15.21
C LEU A 112 12.66 6.45 -15.91
N LEU A 113 13.57 5.82 -15.16
CA LEU A 113 14.82 5.29 -15.70
C LEU A 113 14.64 4.00 -16.51
N LEU A 114 13.66 3.14 -16.11
CA LEU A 114 13.45 1.83 -16.74
C LEU A 114 12.47 1.87 -17.91
N PHE A 115 11.54 2.81 -17.92
CA PHE A 115 10.48 2.92 -18.92
C PHE A 115 10.39 4.32 -19.51
#